data_0c8f616d889277d953d3a99be3baa7ab
#
_entry.id   0c8f616d889277d953d3a99be3baa7ab
#
_cell.length_a   1.000
_cell.length_b   1.000
_cell.length_c   1.000
_cell.angle_alpha   90.00
_cell.angle_beta   90.00
_cell.angle_gamma   90.00
#
_symmetry.space_group_name_H-M   'P 1'
#
loop_
_entity.id
_entity.type
_entity.pdbx_description
1 polymer ?
#
loop_
_entity_poly.entity_id
_entity_poly.type
_entity_poly.pdbx_seq_one_letter_code
_entity_poly.pdbx_strand_id
1 'polypeptide(L)'
;LLKFYFKTSISGFRNAEPFKIKSKGPDALVLEGVDLNGNTLEKAFYFDGPNVVVVDDRLGLVSSSFGNISAFKTFYRNKNKSIDYGVSFSRDHLAYSTSDDVFNDEQITSVKSREDYTGNWIGYSQKHFVVAVFDKNNQQKISLYPQDENGVYRFGFSEEAVPSTGGYASTTSLFLGPKQKAVLESVAPHFKYNLDLGFVYGIGEFLIVVLNFFHSLVGNWGFAIVLLTVAFKLLMSPLQIMQINSMVKMRRLQPKIQEIQDMHKNDQQKVGMEMMQLYKKEKFNPLAGCFPMIPQIPIFLAMFWVTREAFEFLSLIHI
;
A
#
# COMPACT_ATOMS: atom_id res chain seq x y z
N LEU A 1 12.05 -10.98 -9.79
CA LEU A 1 10.65 -11.01 -10.24
C LEU A 1 9.91 -12.09 -9.47
N LEU A 2 9.01 -11.68 -8.59
CA LEU A 2 8.12 -12.58 -7.85
C LEU A 2 7.15 -13.23 -8.84
N LYS A 3 7.13 -14.55 -8.86
CA LYS A 3 6.22 -15.27 -9.74
C LYS A 3 4.84 -15.33 -9.08
N PHE A 4 3.93 -14.49 -9.56
CA PHE A 4 2.50 -14.65 -9.35
C PHE A 4 1.93 -15.46 -10.51
N TYR A 5 1.02 -16.36 -10.19
CA TYR A 5 0.22 -17.05 -11.19
C TYR A 5 -1.24 -16.65 -10.95
N PHE A 6 -1.88 -16.11 -11.96
CA PHE A 6 -3.32 -15.92 -11.95
C PHE A 6 -3.99 -17.11 -12.62
N LYS A 7 -5.00 -17.64 -11.98
CA LYS A 7 -5.79 -18.75 -12.51
C LYS A 7 -7.27 -18.48 -12.29
N THR A 8 -8.03 -18.58 -13.36
CA THR A 8 -9.49 -18.76 -13.25
C THR A 8 -9.78 -20.26 -13.34
N SER A 9 -10.65 -20.75 -12.48
CA SER A 9 -11.11 -22.14 -12.48
C SER A 9 -12.60 -22.17 -12.23
N ILE A 10 -13.28 -23.03 -12.96
CA ILE A 10 -14.73 -23.24 -12.86
C ILE A 10 -14.94 -24.65 -12.37
N SER A 11 -15.76 -24.83 -11.31
CA SER A 11 -16.09 -26.15 -10.78
C SER A 11 -16.80 -26.98 -11.86
N GLY A 12 -16.45 -28.24 -11.91
CA GLY A 12 -17.03 -29.17 -12.92
C GLY A 12 -16.38 -29.11 -14.31
N PHE A 13 -15.60 -28.08 -14.63
CA PHE A 13 -14.86 -28.01 -15.87
C PHE A 13 -13.40 -28.47 -15.68
N ARG A 14 -13.03 -29.55 -16.36
CA ARG A 14 -11.65 -30.04 -16.39
C ARG A 14 -11.19 -30.23 -17.82
N ASN A 15 -10.25 -29.40 -18.26
CA ASN A 15 -9.67 -29.51 -19.59
C ASN A 15 -9.16 -30.92 -19.88
N ALA A 16 -9.55 -31.49 -21.02
CA ALA A 16 -9.05 -32.76 -21.53
C ALA A 16 -7.64 -32.65 -22.11
N GLU A 17 -7.35 -31.48 -22.71
CA GLU A 17 -6.07 -31.14 -23.33
C GLU A 17 -5.63 -29.73 -22.90
N PRO A 18 -4.35 -29.36 -23.05
CA PRO A 18 -3.90 -27.96 -22.85
C PRO A 18 -4.72 -26.98 -23.69
N PHE A 19 -4.94 -25.76 -23.16
CA PHE A 19 -5.62 -24.70 -23.90
C PHE A 19 -4.93 -24.45 -25.25
N LYS A 20 -5.72 -24.32 -26.30
CA LYS A 20 -5.26 -23.96 -27.65
C LYS A 20 -5.45 -22.47 -27.87
N ILE A 21 -4.54 -21.85 -28.61
CA ILE A 21 -4.69 -20.45 -28.99
C ILE A 21 -5.74 -20.40 -30.11
N LYS A 22 -6.87 -19.75 -29.82
CA LYS A 22 -7.95 -19.51 -30.79
C LYS A 22 -7.68 -18.27 -31.63
N SER A 23 -7.20 -17.21 -30.97
CA SER A 23 -6.85 -15.96 -31.62
C SER A 23 -5.71 -15.26 -30.86
N LYS A 24 -4.81 -14.58 -31.59
CA LYS A 24 -3.72 -13.77 -31.03
C LYS A 24 -3.65 -12.47 -31.81
N GLY A 25 -3.97 -11.36 -31.15
CA GLY A 25 -3.81 -9.99 -31.64
C GLY A 25 -2.67 -9.27 -30.92
N PRO A 26 -2.40 -8.00 -31.27
CA PRO A 26 -1.40 -7.18 -30.57
C PRO A 26 -1.78 -6.94 -29.10
N ASP A 27 -3.06 -6.73 -28.79
CA ASP A 27 -3.55 -6.36 -27.47
C ASP A 27 -4.50 -7.40 -26.85
N ALA A 28 -4.72 -8.54 -27.52
CA ALA A 28 -5.64 -9.57 -27.06
C ALA A 28 -5.13 -10.99 -27.37
N LEU A 29 -5.36 -11.90 -26.42
CA LEU A 29 -5.10 -13.32 -26.54
C LEU A 29 -6.35 -14.08 -26.16
N VAL A 30 -6.83 -14.94 -27.05
CA VAL A 30 -7.98 -15.82 -26.78
C VAL A 30 -7.52 -17.27 -26.78
N LEU A 31 -7.81 -17.94 -25.67
CA LEU A 31 -7.53 -19.35 -25.48
C LEU A 31 -8.83 -20.14 -25.42
N GLU A 32 -8.83 -21.35 -25.94
CA GLU A 32 -9.97 -22.26 -25.91
C GLU A 32 -9.56 -23.61 -25.34
N GLY A 33 -10.33 -24.09 -24.40
CA GLY A 33 -10.20 -25.42 -23.80
C GLY A 33 -11.51 -26.20 -23.97
N VAL A 34 -11.40 -27.52 -24.07
CA VAL A 34 -12.55 -28.43 -24.17
C VAL A 34 -12.43 -29.48 -23.07
N ASP A 35 -13.51 -29.78 -22.37
CA ASP A 35 -13.55 -30.87 -21.38
C ASP A 35 -13.90 -32.20 -22.03
N LEU A 36 -13.89 -33.27 -21.24
CA LEU A 36 -14.23 -34.62 -21.70
C LEU A 36 -15.71 -34.78 -22.13
N ASN A 37 -16.56 -33.83 -21.73
CA ASN A 37 -18.00 -33.85 -22.03
C ASN A 37 -18.35 -32.98 -23.25
N GLY A 38 -17.32 -32.37 -23.87
CA GLY A 38 -17.48 -31.45 -25.02
C GLY A 38 -17.83 -30.02 -24.63
N ASN A 39 -17.91 -29.66 -23.34
CA ASN A 39 -18.09 -28.29 -22.93
C ASN A 39 -16.85 -27.46 -23.28
N THR A 40 -17.05 -26.22 -23.69
CA THR A 40 -15.96 -25.33 -24.13
C THR A 40 -15.74 -24.21 -23.11
N LEU A 41 -14.49 -23.92 -22.78
CA LEU A 41 -14.11 -22.74 -21.99
C LEU A 41 -13.21 -21.84 -22.84
N GLU A 42 -13.74 -20.69 -23.19
CA GLU A 42 -13.01 -19.63 -23.86
C GLU A 42 -12.51 -18.64 -22.81
N LYS A 43 -11.22 -18.29 -22.88
CA LYS A 43 -10.57 -17.28 -22.04
C LYS A 43 -9.97 -16.21 -22.93
N ALA A 44 -10.51 -15.00 -22.85
CA ALA A 44 -9.96 -13.85 -23.56
C ALA A 44 -9.21 -12.95 -22.56
N PHE A 45 -7.97 -12.62 -22.91
CA PHE A 45 -7.12 -11.69 -22.18
C PHE A 45 -6.89 -10.46 -23.03
N TYR A 46 -7.13 -9.28 -22.50
CA TYR A 46 -6.85 -8.02 -23.18
C TYR A 46 -6.43 -6.92 -22.20
N PHE A 47 -5.70 -5.94 -22.71
CA PHE A 47 -5.28 -4.79 -21.92
C PHE A 47 -6.37 -3.71 -21.91
N ASP A 48 -6.70 -3.23 -20.71
CA ASP A 48 -7.54 -2.05 -20.49
C ASP A 48 -6.68 -0.96 -19.84
N GLY A 49 -5.79 -0.39 -20.68
CA GLY A 49 -4.76 0.54 -20.23
C GLY A 49 -3.43 -0.12 -19.83
N PRO A 50 -2.47 0.67 -19.34
CA PRO A 50 -1.09 0.21 -19.17
C PRO A 50 -0.89 -0.80 -18.05
N ASN A 51 -1.76 -0.83 -17.04
CA ASN A 51 -1.58 -1.63 -15.83
C ASN A 51 -2.77 -2.56 -15.54
N VAL A 52 -3.76 -2.61 -16.43
CA VAL A 52 -4.96 -3.42 -16.25
C VAL A 52 -5.05 -4.49 -17.32
N VAL A 53 -5.22 -5.73 -16.90
CA VAL A 53 -5.51 -6.87 -17.76
C VAL A 53 -6.92 -7.34 -17.42
N VAL A 54 -7.77 -7.41 -18.43
CA VAL A 54 -9.12 -7.96 -18.30
C VAL A 54 -9.12 -9.39 -18.80
N VAL A 55 -9.78 -10.26 -18.05
CA VAL A 55 -9.94 -11.69 -18.36
C VAL A 55 -11.44 -11.97 -18.47
N ASP A 56 -11.88 -12.30 -19.67
CA ASP A 56 -13.24 -12.77 -19.94
C ASP A 56 -13.25 -14.30 -20.03
N ASP A 57 -13.98 -14.94 -19.15
CA ASP A 57 -14.22 -16.37 -19.17
C ASP A 57 -15.63 -16.66 -19.69
N ARG A 58 -15.74 -17.48 -20.74
CA ARG A 58 -17.01 -17.92 -21.30
C ARG A 58 -17.07 -19.44 -21.37
N LEU A 59 -17.95 -20.02 -20.56
CA LEU A 59 -18.20 -21.46 -20.55
C LEU A 59 -19.43 -21.76 -21.40
N GLY A 60 -19.23 -22.45 -22.51
CA GLY A 60 -20.29 -23.01 -23.34
C GLY A 60 -20.62 -24.43 -22.88
N LEU A 61 -21.89 -24.71 -22.61
CA LEU A 61 -22.37 -26.00 -22.15
C LEU A 61 -23.06 -26.76 -23.27
N VAL A 62 -22.69 -28.01 -23.45
CA VAL A 62 -23.32 -28.91 -24.45
C VAL A 62 -24.63 -29.49 -23.89
N SER A 63 -24.80 -29.62 -22.59
CA SER A 63 -26.01 -30.09 -21.95
C SER A 63 -26.42 -29.25 -20.74
N SER A 64 -27.72 -29.15 -20.49
CA SER A 64 -28.33 -28.39 -19.40
C SER A 64 -28.16 -29.00 -17.99
N SER A 65 -27.34 -30.04 -17.83
CA SER A 65 -27.18 -30.77 -16.56
C SER A 65 -26.05 -30.24 -15.67
N PHE A 66 -25.55 -29.05 -15.90
CA PHE A 66 -24.63 -28.40 -14.97
C PHE A 66 -25.42 -27.83 -13.78
N GLY A 67 -25.07 -28.29 -12.57
CA GLY A 67 -25.57 -27.72 -11.32
C GLY A 67 -24.93 -26.32 -11.07
N ASN A 68 -25.02 -25.86 -9.82
CA ASN A 68 -24.36 -24.60 -9.43
C ASN A 68 -22.87 -24.62 -9.79
N ILE A 69 -22.41 -23.56 -10.40
CA ILE A 69 -21.00 -23.36 -10.78
C ILE A 69 -20.35 -22.49 -9.72
N SER A 70 -19.22 -22.93 -9.20
CA SER A 70 -18.31 -22.07 -8.42
C SER A 70 -17.13 -21.67 -9.29
N ALA A 71 -17.02 -20.39 -9.56
CA ALA A 71 -15.88 -19.81 -10.27
C ALA A 71 -14.89 -19.19 -9.27
N PHE A 72 -13.63 -19.50 -9.44
CA PHE A 72 -12.53 -18.99 -8.62
C PHE A 72 -11.56 -18.18 -9.49
N LYS A 73 -11.30 -16.95 -9.11
CA LYS A 73 -10.46 -15.99 -9.79
C LYS A 73 -9.32 -15.61 -8.84
N THR A 74 -8.27 -16.43 -8.82
CA THR A 74 -7.30 -16.41 -7.74
C THR A 74 -5.88 -16.21 -8.21
N PHE A 75 -5.11 -15.44 -7.45
CA PHE A 75 -3.67 -15.39 -7.51
C PHE A 75 -3.06 -16.48 -6.63
N TYR A 76 -1.97 -17.03 -7.11
CA TYR A 76 -1.14 -18.02 -6.44
C TYR A 76 0.25 -17.44 -6.21
N ARG A 77 0.78 -17.60 -5.00
CA ARG A 77 2.13 -17.19 -4.64
C ARG A 77 2.85 -18.26 -3.85
N ASN A 78 4.08 -18.58 -4.27
CA ASN A 78 4.96 -19.46 -3.52
C ASN A 78 5.77 -18.65 -2.48
N LYS A 79 5.80 -19.12 -1.23
CA LYS A 79 6.51 -18.49 -0.11
C LYS A 79 8.02 -18.37 -0.31
N ASN A 80 8.63 -19.27 -1.08
CA ASN A 80 10.08 -19.50 -1.09
C ASN A 80 10.95 -18.37 -1.67
N LYS A 81 10.38 -17.18 -1.93
CA LYS A 81 11.17 -16.01 -2.35
C LYS A 81 10.52 -14.72 -1.84
N SER A 82 10.51 -14.52 -0.52
CA SER A 82 10.45 -13.15 -0.01
C SER A 82 11.78 -12.48 -0.37
N ILE A 83 11.73 -11.38 -1.09
CA ILE A 83 12.92 -10.54 -1.23
C ILE A 83 13.10 -9.87 0.13
N ASP A 84 14.18 -10.21 0.81
CA ASP A 84 14.59 -9.49 2.01
C ASP A 84 15.17 -8.14 1.57
N TYR A 85 14.41 -7.08 1.82
CA TYR A 85 14.84 -5.71 1.50
C TYR A 85 15.77 -5.11 2.57
N GLY A 86 16.34 -5.92 3.44
CA GLY A 86 17.19 -5.48 4.54
C GLY A 86 16.38 -4.87 5.69
N VAL A 87 16.77 -3.71 6.20
CA VAL A 87 16.02 -3.01 7.29
C VAL A 87 14.64 -2.60 6.76
N SER A 88 13.70 -3.55 6.80
CA SER A 88 12.40 -3.43 6.15
C SER A 88 11.31 -3.12 7.17
N PHE A 89 10.86 -1.87 7.17
CA PHE A 89 9.54 -1.53 7.70
C PHE A 89 8.45 -1.69 6.63
N SER A 90 8.82 -1.85 5.35
CA SER A 90 7.91 -2.19 4.25
C SER A 90 7.74 -3.69 4.22
N ARG A 91 6.55 -4.16 4.53
CA ARG A 91 6.21 -5.58 4.53
C ARG A 91 5.40 -5.90 3.29
N ASP A 92 5.76 -6.99 2.64
CA ASP A 92 4.88 -7.60 1.67
C ASP A 92 3.63 -8.11 2.41
N HIS A 93 2.44 -7.67 2.02
CA HIS A 93 1.19 -8.01 2.70
C HIS A 93 0.04 -8.21 1.71
N LEU A 94 -0.97 -8.95 2.14
CA LEU A 94 -2.28 -8.94 1.51
C LEU A 94 -2.98 -7.65 1.88
N ALA A 95 -3.58 -6.99 0.89
CA ALA A 95 -4.41 -5.82 1.10
C ALA A 95 -5.75 -6.03 0.42
N TYR A 96 -6.83 -5.66 1.09
CA TYR A 96 -8.18 -5.81 0.56
C TYR A 96 -9.14 -4.79 1.18
N SER A 97 -10.22 -4.52 0.47
CA SER A 97 -11.32 -3.69 0.99
C SER A 97 -12.52 -4.58 1.29
N THR A 98 -13.20 -4.32 2.39
CA THR A 98 -14.44 -5.00 2.74
C THR A 98 -15.61 -4.02 2.79
N SER A 99 -16.84 -4.54 2.91
CA SER A 99 -18.03 -3.71 3.16
C SER A 99 -17.95 -2.91 4.45
N ASP A 100 -17.26 -3.43 5.45
CA ASP A 100 -17.20 -2.88 6.80
C ASP A 100 -15.97 -1.99 7.01
N ASP A 101 -14.84 -2.34 6.36
CA ASP A 101 -13.57 -1.62 6.46
C ASP A 101 -13.04 -1.21 5.10
N VAL A 102 -12.67 0.06 5.02
CA VAL A 102 -12.18 0.71 3.81
C VAL A 102 -10.87 0.08 3.29
N PHE A 103 -10.01 -0.36 4.21
CA PHE A 103 -8.70 -0.93 3.91
C PHE A 103 -8.26 -1.86 5.04
N ASN A 104 -7.98 -3.10 4.68
CA ASN A 104 -7.41 -4.10 5.56
C ASN A 104 -6.06 -4.54 5.01
N ASP A 105 -5.11 -4.75 5.89
CA ASP A 105 -3.80 -5.30 5.55
C ASP A 105 -3.43 -6.46 6.48
N GLU A 106 -3.00 -7.56 5.89
CA GLU A 106 -2.60 -8.76 6.62
C GLU A 106 -1.32 -9.38 6.06
N GLN A 107 -0.51 -9.94 6.95
CA GLN A 107 0.57 -10.78 6.48
C GLN A 107 -0.02 -12.07 5.88
N ILE A 108 0.42 -12.43 4.67
CA ILE A 108 -0.07 -13.65 4.01
C ILE A 108 0.13 -14.91 4.87
N THR A 109 1.10 -14.87 5.78
CA THR A 109 1.42 -15.95 6.72
C THR A 109 0.48 -16.03 7.92
N SER A 110 -0.35 -15.00 8.17
CA SER A 110 -1.33 -14.99 9.26
C SER A 110 -2.58 -15.79 8.93
N VAL A 111 -2.88 -15.97 7.65
CA VAL A 111 -4.04 -16.71 7.16
C VAL A 111 -3.89 -18.20 7.49
N LYS A 112 -4.58 -18.68 8.52
CA LYS A 112 -4.50 -20.07 9.00
C LYS A 112 -5.67 -20.95 8.53
N SER A 113 -6.79 -20.34 8.19
CA SER A 113 -7.99 -20.98 7.68
C SER A 113 -8.51 -20.21 6.47
N ARG A 114 -9.44 -20.80 5.73
CA ARG A 114 -10.15 -20.06 4.69
C ARG A 114 -10.99 -18.96 5.34
N GLU A 115 -10.85 -17.76 4.82
CA GLU A 115 -11.60 -16.57 5.22
C GLU A 115 -12.30 -15.99 4.01
N ASP A 116 -13.57 -15.67 4.16
CA ASP A 116 -14.41 -15.11 3.11
C ASP A 116 -14.95 -13.75 3.56
N TYR A 117 -14.79 -12.73 2.71
CA TYR A 117 -15.27 -11.37 2.90
C TYR A 117 -16.05 -10.89 1.68
N THR A 118 -16.68 -9.73 1.78
CA THR A 118 -17.32 -9.06 0.64
C THR A 118 -16.63 -7.72 0.40
N GLY A 119 -16.19 -7.49 -0.83
CA GLY A 119 -15.47 -6.25 -1.16
C GLY A 119 -15.20 -6.07 -2.64
N ASN A 120 -14.56 -4.95 -2.98
CA ASN A 120 -14.35 -4.57 -4.38
C ASN A 120 -13.00 -5.04 -4.95
N TRP A 121 -12.03 -5.30 -4.11
CA TRP A 121 -10.71 -5.73 -4.54
C TRP A 121 -9.94 -6.47 -3.45
N ILE A 122 -9.04 -7.32 -3.90
CA ILE A 122 -8.00 -7.95 -3.08
C ILE A 122 -6.71 -8.03 -3.87
N GLY A 123 -5.59 -7.73 -3.22
CA GLY A 123 -4.28 -7.75 -3.85
C GLY A 123 -3.16 -8.12 -2.90
N TYR A 124 -2.01 -8.32 -3.50
CA TYR A 124 -0.75 -8.46 -2.80
C TYR A 124 0.10 -7.22 -3.02
N SER A 125 0.32 -6.51 -1.94
CA SER A 125 1.04 -5.25 -1.90
C SER A 125 2.49 -5.50 -1.57
N GLN A 126 3.39 -5.04 -2.45
CA GLN A 126 4.83 -5.04 -2.27
C GLN A 126 5.31 -3.60 -2.09
N LYS A 127 6.60 -3.40 -1.86
CA LYS A 127 7.15 -2.07 -1.64
C LYS A 127 6.73 -1.03 -2.69
N HIS A 128 6.90 -1.32 -3.97
CA HIS A 128 6.64 -0.37 -5.06
C HIS A 128 5.58 -0.83 -6.06
N PHE A 129 5.11 -2.06 -5.92
CA PHE A 129 4.17 -2.68 -6.85
C PHE A 129 3.02 -3.34 -6.12
N VAL A 130 1.89 -3.40 -6.79
CA VAL A 130 0.74 -4.17 -6.32
C VAL A 130 0.19 -5.03 -7.45
N VAL A 131 -0.24 -6.23 -7.08
CA VAL A 131 -0.94 -7.18 -7.95
C VAL A 131 -2.30 -7.44 -7.31
N ALA A 132 -3.38 -7.15 -8.00
CA ALA A 132 -4.72 -7.26 -7.43
C ALA A 132 -5.74 -7.78 -8.46
N VAL A 133 -6.78 -8.45 -7.96
CA VAL A 133 -8.03 -8.65 -8.65
C VAL A 133 -9.04 -7.63 -8.13
N PHE A 134 -9.80 -7.02 -9.02
CA PHE A 134 -10.76 -5.99 -8.63
C PHE A 134 -12.01 -5.98 -9.50
N ASP A 135 -13.10 -5.48 -8.93
CA ASP A 135 -14.30 -5.09 -9.64
C ASP A 135 -14.67 -3.66 -9.21
N LYS A 136 -14.67 -2.75 -10.19
CA LYS A 136 -14.86 -1.33 -9.93
C LYS A 136 -16.28 -1.00 -9.47
N ASN A 137 -17.25 -1.75 -9.95
CA ASN A 137 -18.67 -1.43 -9.85
C ASN A 137 -19.40 -2.30 -8.82
N ASN A 138 -18.95 -3.54 -8.63
CA ASN A 138 -19.65 -4.51 -7.81
C ASN A 138 -18.77 -5.05 -6.70
N GLN A 139 -19.41 -5.36 -5.58
CA GLN A 139 -18.77 -6.12 -4.52
C GLN A 139 -18.76 -7.60 -4.89
N GLN A 140 -17.64 -8.24 -4.69
CA GLN A 140 -17.39 -9.65 -4.95
C GLN A 140 -17.08 -10.38 -3.64
N LYS A 141 -17.30 -11.68 -3.61
CA LYS A 141 -16.86 -12.51 -2.51
C LYS A 141 -15.35 -12.70 -2.60
N ILE A 142 -14.63 -12.10 -1.68
CA ILE A 142 -13.18 -12.24 -1.49
C ILE A 142 -12.92 -13.51 -0.72
N SER A 143 -11.98 -14.34 -1.18
CA SER A 143 -11.56 -15.55 -0.49
C SER A 143 -10.06 -15.57 -0.28
N LEU A 144 -9.66 -15.75 0.96
CA LEU A 144 -8.29 -15.97 1.41
C LEU A 144 -8.12 -17.45 1.76
N TYR A 145 -7.02 -18.02 1.34
CA TYR A 145 -6.73 -19.43 1.61
C TYR A 145 -5.39 -19.54 2.35
N PRO A 146 -5.32 -20.44 3.34
CA PRO A 146 -4.08 -20.73 4.04
C PRO A 146 -3.05 -21.34 3.07
N GLN A 147 -1.81 -21.37 3.53
CA GLN A 147 -0.74 -22.05 2.81
C GLN A 147 -1.07 -23.51 2.59
N ASP A 148 -0.94 -24.01 1.37
CA ASP A 148 -1.06 -25.42 1.05
C ASP A 148 0.23 -26.21 1.40
N GLU A 149 0.19 -27.54 1.23
CA GLU A 149 1.32 -28.45 1.50
C GLU A 149 2.57 -28.10 0.68
N ASN A 150 2.40 -27.46 -0.48
CA ASN A 150 3.49 -27.02 -1.35
C ASN A 150 4.01 -25.62 -1.02
N GLY A 151 3.51 -24.99 0.03
CA GLY A 151 3.92 -23.65 0.44
C GLY A 151 3.31 -22.54 -0.41
N VAL A 152 2.20 -22.80 -1.10
CA VAL A 152 1.54 -21.83 -1.98
C VAL A 152 0.35 -21.20 -1.26
N TYR A 153 0.30 -19.87 -1.26
CA TYR A 153 -0.84 -19.08 -0.81
C TYR A 153 -1.77 -18.75 -1.98
N ARG A 154 -3.07 -18.68 -1.72
CA ARG A 154 -4.09 -18.32 -2.70
C ARG A 154 -4.98 -17.21 -2.16
N PHE A 155 -5.31 -16.25 -3.00
CA PHE A 155 -6.26 -15.19 -2.68
C PHE A 155 -6.93 -14.69 -3.96
N GLY A 156 -8.14 -14.19 -3.84
CA GLY A 156 -8.87 -13.67 -5.00
C GLY A 156 -10.37 -13.64 -4.79
N PHE A 157 -11.10 -13.64 -5.90
CA PHE A 157 -12.55 -13.69 -5.88
C PHE A 157 -13.08 -15.12 -6.02
N SER A 158 -14.19 -15.38 -5.35
CA SER A 158 -15.00 -16.59 -5.56
C SER A 158 -16.44 -16.17 -5.88
N GLU A 159 -17.00 -16.77 -6.89
CA GLU A 159 -18.35 -16.50 -7.37
C GLU A 159 -19.14 -17.82 -7.47
N GLU A 160 -20.38 -17.80 -6.99
CA GLU A 160 -21.31 -18.91 -7.18
C GLU A 160 -22.40 -18.46 -8.15
N ALA A 161 -22.55 -19.16 -9.23
CA ALA A 161 -23.51 -18.83 -10.27
C ALA A 161 -24.31 -20.05 -10.70
N VAL A 162 -25.57 -19.81 -11.05
CA VAL A 162 -26.38 -20.79 -11.76
C VAL A 162 -26.21 -20.52 -13.25
N PRO A 163 -25.69 -21.48 -14.05
CA PRO A 163 -25.53 -21.26 -15.47
C PRO A 163 -26.90 -21.02 -16.12
N SER A 164 -26.96 -20.02 -16.95
CA SER A 164 -28.12 -19.82 -17.84
C SER A 164 -28.14 -20.86 -18.96
N THR A 165 -29.23 -20.95 -19.71
CA THR A 165 -29.39 -21.87 -20.86
C THR A 165 -28.32 -21.77 -21.94
N GLY A 166 -27.44 -20.76 -21.90
CA GLY A 166 -26.33 -20.56 -22.84
C GLY A 166 -24.94 -20.79 -22.24
N GLY A 167 -24.84 -21.09 -20.96
CA GLY A 167 -23.56 -21.24 -20.27
C GLY A 167 -23.32 -20.23 -19.16
N TYR A 168 -22.07 -19.97 -18.85
CA TYR A 168 -21.61 -19.00 -17.86
C TYR A 168 -20.61 -18.04 -18.47
N ALA A 169 -20.74 -16.77 -18.17
CA ALA A 169 -19.78 -15.74 -18.58
C ALA A 169 -19.40 -14.88 -17.39
N SER A 170 -18.14 -14.55 -17.27
CA SER A 170 -17.62 -13.70 -16.20
C SER A 170 -16.42 -12.89 -16.66
N THR A 171 -16.41 -11.62 -16.29
CA THR A 171 -15.31 -10.68 -16.54
C THR A 171 -14.56 -10.42 -15.24
N THR A 172 -13.24 -10.41 -15.30
CA THR A 172 -12.38 -10.15 -14.15
C THR A 172 -11.30 -9.16 -14.52
N SER A 173 -11.15 -8.10 -13.74
CA SER A 173 -10.09 -7.12 -13.94
C SER A 173 -8.93 -7.37 -13.01
N LEU A 174 -7.73 -7.37 -13.55
CA LEU A 174 -6.47 -7.54 -12.84
C LEU A 174 -5.67 -6.26 -12.93
N PHE A 175 -5.18 -5.79 -11.80
CA PHE A 175 -4.20 -4.72 -11.75
C PHE A 175 -2.80 -5.30 -11.50
N LEU A 176 -1.83 -4.88 -12.33
CA LEU A 176 -0.43 -5.28 -12.20
C LEU A 176 0.43 -4.03 -12.46
N GLY A 177 0.73 -3.28 -11.42
CA GLY A 177 1.37 -1.99 -11.66
C GLY A 177 2.06 -1.38 -10.44
N PRO A 178 2.70 -0.22 -10.68
CA PRO A 178 3.37 0.54 -9.63
C PRO A 178 2.37 1.21 -8.70
N LYS A 179 2.81 1.47 -7.48
CA LYS A 179 2.05 2.22 -6.46
C LYS A 179 2.15 3.74 -6.73
N GLN A 180 1.61 4.19 -7.85
CA GLN A 180 1.45 5.62 -8.14
C GLN A 180 0.05 6.06 -7.75
N LYS A 181 -0.07 7.14 -6.96
CA LYS A 181 -1.36 7.62 -6.45
C LYS A 181 -2.40 7.80 -7.55
N ALA A 182 -2.07 8.51 -8.62
CA ALA A 182 -2.98 8.79 -9.73
C ALA A 182 -3.49 7.51 -10.42
N VAL A 183 -2.62 6.50 -10.55
CA VAL A 183 -2.98 5.21 -11.14
C VAL A 183 -3.88 4.43 -10.19
N LEU A 184 -3.53 4.33 -8.91
CA LEU A 184 -4.30 3.58 -7.92
C LEU A 184 -5.71 4.14 -7.71
N GLU A 185 -5.89 5.48 -7.75
CA GLU A 185 -7.20 6.13 -7.63
C GLU A 185 -8.16 5.78 -8.77
N SER A 186 -7.63 5.44 -9.95
CA SER A 186 -8.44 5.09 -11.12
C SER A 186 -8.93 3.64 -11.14
N VAL A 187 -8.34 2.75 -10.33
CA VAL A 187 -8.57 1.29 -10.38
C VAL A 187 -9.88 0.91 -9.68
N ALA A 188 -9.97 1.17 -8.38
CA ALA A 188 -11.12 0.80 -7.57
C ALA A 188 -11.30 1.75 -6.37
N PRO A 189 -12.48 1.78 -5.74
CA PRO A 189 -12.69 2.53 -4.51
C PRO A 189 -11.66 2.15 -3.45
N HIS A 190 -11.06 3.16 -2.81
CA HIS A 190 -10.09 3.00 -1.72
C HIS A 190 -8.78 2.27 -2.07
N PHE A 191 -8.56 1.92 -3.34
CA PHE A 191 -7.35 1.22 -3.78
C PHE A 191 -6.06 2.03 -3.56
N LYS A 192 -6.17 3.36 -3.50
CA LYS A 192 -5.07 4.30 -3.20
C LYS A 192 -4.38 4.06 -1.86
N TYR A 193 -5.06 3.46 -0.88
CA TYR A 193 -4.48 3.15 0.42
C TYR A 193 -3.42 2.04 0.39
N ASN A 194 -3.26 1.36 -0.75
CA ASN A 194 -2.07 0.51 -1.01
C ASN A 194 -0.76 1.30 -1.02
N LEU A 195 -0.82 2.63 -1.18
CA LEU A 195 0.32 3.51 -0.91
C LEU A 195 0.47 3.66 0.60
N ASP A 196 1.32 2.82 1.20
CA ASP A 196 1.54 2.79 2.64
C ASP A 196 2.40 3.99 3.08
N LEU A 197 1.76 5.05 3.54
CA LEU A 197 2.40 6.21 4.15
C LEU A 197 2.35 6.16 5.69
N GLY A 198 2.00 4.99 6.26
CA GLY A 198 1.93 4.74 7.69
C GLY A 198 0.87 5.62 8.40
N PHE A 199 1.03 5.78 9.73
CA PHE A 199 0.11 6.56 10.56
C PHE A 199 0.08 8.06 10.22
N VAL A 200 1.03 8.56 9.44
CA VAL A 200 1.11 9.96 8.99
C VAL A 200 0.58 10.14 7.56
N TYR A 201 -0.31 9.24 7.10
CA TYR A 201 -0.85 9.22 5.74
C TYR A 201 -1.29 10.61 5.23
N GLY A 202 -2.08 11.35 6.02
CA GLY A 202 -2.58 12.68 5.61
C GLY A 202 -1.46 13.70 5.39
N ILE A 203 -0.41 13.69 6.22
CA ILE A 203 0.76 14.56 6.06
C ILE A 203 1.57 14.10 4.85
N GLY A 204 1.76 12.81 4.66
CA GLY A 204 2.46 12.23 3.52
C GLY A 204 1.77 12.54 2.20
N GLU A 205 0.46 12.43 2.14
CA GLU A 205 -0.34 12.80 0.97
C GLU A 205 -0.19 14.28 0.59
N PHE A 206 -0.26 15.17 1.59
CA PHE A 206 -0.01 16.60 1.38
C PHE A 206 1.41 16.87 0.83
N LEU A 207 2.42 16.19 1.41
CA LEU A 207 3.81 16.33 0.93
C LEU A 207 3.99 15.86 -0.52
N ILE A 208 3.33 14.77 -0.93
CA ILE A 208 3.33 14.29 -2.32
C ILE A 208 2.74 15.34 -3.26
N VAL A 209 1.63 15.98 -2.88
CA VAL A 209 1.00 17.04 -3.68
C VAL A 209 1.96 18.22 -3.86
N VAL A 210 2.59 18.69 -2.78
CA VAL A 210 3.56 19.81 -2.85
C VAL A 210 4.81 19.42 -3.63
N LEU A 211 5.26 18.18 -3.49
CA LEU A 211 6.40 17.66 -4.23
C LEU A 211 6.13 17.57 -5.73
N ASN A 212 4.95 17.08 -6.14
CA ASN A 212 4.50 17.07 -7.53
C ASN A 212 4.42 18.48 -8.12
N PHE A 213 3.96 19.45 -7.33
CA PHE A 213 3.96 20.86 -7.72
C PHE A 213 5.39 21.36 -8.01
N PHE A 214 6.33 21.13 -7.12
CA PHE A 214 7.73 21.53 -7.37
C PHE A 214 8.35 20.77 -8.54
N HIS A 215 8.03 19.47 -8.69
CA HIS A 215 8.50 18.70 -9.83
C HIS A 215 7.96 19.25 -11.16
N SER A 216 6.71 19.71 -11.22
CA SER A 216 6.15 20.33 -12.43
C SER A 216 6.86 21.64 -12.83
N LEU A 217 7.49 22.34 -11.87
CA LEU A 217 8.25 23.55 -12.12
C LEU A 217 9.67 23.28 -12.63
N VAL A 218 10.33 22.26 -12.09
CA VAL A 218 11.78 22.03 -12.35
C VAL A 218 12.06 20.80 -13.20
N GLY A 219 11.08 19.90 -13.42
CA GLY A 219 11.22 18.70 -14.23
C GLY A 219 12.16 17.63 -13.66
N ASN A 220 12.65 17.81 -12.43
CA ASN A 220 13.61 16.90 -11.79
C ASN A 220 13.25 16.65 -10.33
N TRP A 221 13.09 15.38 -9.94
CA TRP A 221 12.70 14.99 -8.58
C TRP A 221 13.71 15.40 -7.51
N GLY A 222 15.01 15.34 -7.81
CA GLY A 222 16.06 15.76 -6.87
C GLY A 222 15.95 17.24 -6.52
N PHE A 223 15.80 18.11 -7.52
CA PHE A 223 15.60 19.54 -7.30
C PHE A 223 14.25 19.84 -6.63
N ALA A 224 13.20 19.07 -6.94
CA ALA A 224 11.91 19.20 -6.27
C ALA A 224 12.01 18.92 -4.76
N ILE A 225 12.77 17.91 -4.33
CA ILE A 225 13.05 17.63 -2.92
C ILE A 225 13.82 18.78 -2.26
N VAL A 226 14.82 19.33 -2.93
CA VAL A 226 15.57 20.47 -2.40
C VAL A 226 14.64 21.68 -2.21
N LEU A 227 13.82 22.01 -3.20
CA LEU A 227 12.85 23.11 -3.11
C LEU A 227 11.83 22.89 -1.99
N LEU A 228 11.29 21.68 -1.87
CA LEU A 228 10.40 21.32 -0.77
C LEU A 228 11.08 21.54 0.59
N THR A 229 12.32 21.10 0.72
CA THR A 229 13.08 21.25 1.96
C THR A 229 13.34 22.73 2.29
N VAL A 230 13.69 23.55 1.30
CA VAL A 230 13.90 24.99 1.47
C VAL A 230 12.59 25.67 1.87
N ALA A 231 11.50 25.41 1.16
CA ALA A 231 10.18 25.97 1.46
C ALA A 231 9.74 25.61 2.89
N PHE A 232 9.92 24.37 3.29
CA PHE A 232 9.60 23.91 4.65
C PHE A 232 10.47 24.60 5.71
N LYS A 233 11.78 24.74 5.47
CA LYS A 233 12.68 25.47 6.39
C LYS A 233 12.30 26.95 6.53
N LEU A 234 11.92 27.59 5.44
CA LEU A 234 11.44 28.97 5.47
C LEU A 234 10.15 29.10 6.28
N LEU A 235 9.20 28.19 6.09
CA LEU A 235 7.94 28.15 6.84
C LEU A 235 8.19 27.93 8.34
N MET A 236 9.16 27.09 8.70
CA MET A 236 9.50 26.79 10.10
C MET A 236 10.48 27.79 10.72
N SER A 237 11.02 28.72 9.94
CA SER A 237 12.05 29.68 10.44
C SER A 237 11.62 30.49 11.67
N PRO A 238 10.37 31.00 11.81
CA PRO A 238 9.98 31.73 13.02
C PRO A 238 10.03 30.86 14.28
N LEU A 239 9.65 29.58 14.18
CA LEU A 239 9.75 28.65 15.30
C LEU A 239 11.22 28.35 15.67
N GLN A 240 12.09 28.24 14.65
CA GLN A 240 13.53 28.01 14.85
C GLN A 240 14.20 29.23 15.53
N ILE A 241 13.81 30.45 15.18
CA ILE A 241 14.28 31.68 15.83
C ILE A 241 13.88 31.68 17.31
N MET A 242 12.64 31.30 17.63
CA MET A 242 12.19 31.18 19.02
C MET A 242 13.02 30.15 19.81
N GLN A 243 13.34 29.01 19.18
CA GLN A 243 14.20 27.98 19.78
C GLN A 243 15.60 28.52 20.07
N ILE A 244 16.24 29.19 19.10
CA ILE A 244 17.58 29.78 19.26
C ILE A 244 17.56 30.80 20.41
N ASN A 245 16.56 31.66 20.46
CA ASN A 245 16.42 32.64 21.53
C ASN A 245 16.27 31.99 22.91
N SER A 246 15.51 30.90 23.00
CA SER A 246 15.38 30.11 24.24
C SER A 246 16.71 29.47 24.62
N MET A 247 17.46 28.92 23.67
CA MET A 247 18.80 28.34 23.95
C MET A 247 19.79 29.40 24.42
N VAL A 248 19.79 30.62 23.82
CA VAL A 248 20.65 31.73 24.26
C VAL A 248 20.30 32.15 25.70
N LYS A 249 19.00 32.26 26.03
CA LYS A 249 18.57 32.55 27.40
C LYS A 249 19.03 31.46 28.39
N MET A 250 18.88 30.17 28.01
CA MET A 250 19.35 29.05 28.84
C MET A 250 20.85 29.14 29.14
N ARG A 251 21.68 29.43 28.10
CA ARG A 251 23.12 29.61 28.29
C ARG A 251 23.46 30.74 29.23
N ARG A 252 22.72 31.85 29.22
CA ARG A 252 22.92 32.97 30.15
C ARG A 252 22.54 32.60 31.60
N LEU A 253 21.58 31.70 31.79
CA LEU A 253 21.16 31.22 33.11
C LEU A 253 22.07 30.13 33.68
N GLN A 254 22.89 29.46 32.83
CA GLN A 254 23.72 28.34 33.19
C GLN A 254 24.63 28.60 34.43
N PRO A 255 25.33 29.76 34.56
CA PRO A 255 26.13 30.05 35.76
C PRO A 255 25.29 30.12 37.03
N LYS A 256 24.09 30.72 37.00
CA LYS A 256 23.16 30.77 38.13
C LYS A 256 22.65 29.38 38.50
N ILE A 257 22.40 28.53 37.52
CA ILE A 257 21.97 27.14 37.70
C ILE A 257 23.08 26.34 38.40
N GLN A 258 24.32 26.52 37.95
CA GLN A 258 25.49 25.85 38.61
C GLN A 258 25.64 26.32 40.05
N GLU A 259 25.50 27.60 40.34
CA GLU A 259 25.56 28.14 41.70
C GLU A 259 24.49 27.49 42.61
N ILE A 260 23.25 27.38 42.15
CA ILE A 260 22.20 26.69 42.91
C ILE A 260 22.53 25.21 43.13
N GLN A 261 23.05 24.51 42.14
CA GLN A 261 23.44 23.13 42.22
C GLN A 261 24.59 22.93 43.22
N ASP A 262 25.57 23.85 43.23
CA ASP A 262 26.71 23.81 44.12
C ASP A 262 26.34 24.11 45.60
N MET A 263 25.40 25.04 45.80
CA MET A 263 24.88 25.37 47.12
C MET A 263 24.07 24.22 47.77
N HIS A 264 23.40 23.43 46.96
CA HIS A 264 22.47 22.39 47.47
C HIS A 264 22.81 20.98 46.97
N LYS A 265 24.10 20.63 46.88
CA LYS A 265 24.63 19.35 46.34
C LYS A 265 23.96 18.08 46.89
N ASN A 266 23.47 18.16 48.15
CA ASN A 266 22.93 16.99 48.86
C ASN A 266 21.36 17.03 48.93
N ASP A 267 20.70 18.05 48.39
CA ASP A 267 19.26 18.22 48.49
C ASP A 267 18.64 18.52 47.12
N GLN A 268 18.36 17.45 46.36
CA GLN A 268 17.80 17.57 45.04
C GLN A 268 16.40 18.23 45.01
N GLN A 269 15.63 18.14 46.11
CA GLN A 269 14.33 18.81 46.18
C GLN A 269 14.48 20.33 46.25
N LYS A 270 15.43 20.83 47.04
CA LYS A 270 15.74 22.27 47.12
C LYS A 270 16.30 22.79 45.78
N VAL A 271 17.22 22.05 45.14
CA VAL A 271 17.71 22.39 43.81
C VAL A 271 16.55 22.56 42.83
N GLY A 272 15.60 21.61 42.79
CA GLY A 272 14.45 21.68 41.92
C GLY A 272 13.54 22.89 42.19
N MET A 273 13.28 23.19 43.47
CA MET A 273 12.45 24.34 43.87
C MET A 273 13.11 25.68 43.48
N GLU A 274 14.40 25.83 43.78
CA GLU A 274 15.13 27.06 43.48
C GLU A 274 15.31 27.27 41.96
N MET A 275 15.56 26.20 41.22
CA MET A 275 15.60 26.26 39.76
C MET A 275 14.23 26.72 39.18
N MET A 276 13.13 26.20 39.70
CA MET A 276 11.81 26.61 39.28
C MET A 276 11.50 28.07 39.63
N GLN A 277 11.95 28.56 40.79
CA GLN A 277 11.88 29.98 41.15
C GLN A 277 12.73 30.86 40.26
N LEU A 278 13.96 30.43 39.93
CA LEU A 278 14.86 31.11 38.98
C LEU A 278 14.18 31.24 37.61
N TYR A 279 13.61 30.16 37.09
CA TYR A 279 12.91 30.18 35.78
C TYR A 279 11.69 31.11 35.79
N LYS A 280 10.92 31.13 36.88
CA LYS A 280 9.81 32.07 37.04
C LYS A 280 10.27 33.53 37.11
N LYS A 281 11.34 33.79 37.88
CA LYS A 281 11.92 35.17 38.05
C LYS A 281 12.43 35.72 36.71
N GLU A 282 13.13 34.87 35.96
CA GLU A 282 13.72 35.24 34.64
C GLU A 282 12.73 35.11 33.48
N LYS A 283 11.43 34.79 33.77
CA LYS A 283 10.38 34.54 32.76
C LYS A 283 10.86 33.59 31.66
N PHE A 284 11.56 32.54 32.06
CA PHE A 284 12.11 31.52 31.16
C PHE A 284 11.24 30.25 31.21
N ASN A 285 10.83 29.78 30.03
CA ASN A 285 10.15 28.50 29.89
C ASN A 285 11.10 27.49 29.24
N PRO A 286 11.55 26.44 29.99
CA PRO A 286 12.47 25.44 29.44
C PRO A 286 11.84 24.63 28.28
N LEU A 287 10.50 24.50 28.25
CA LEU A 287 9.80 23.79 27.20
C LEU A 287 9.74 24.58 25.87
N ALA A 288 9.95 25.90 25.89
CA ALA A 288 9.94 26.71 24.67
C ALA A 288 11.09 26.35 23.68
N GLY A 289 12.19 25.77 24.18
CA GLY A 289 13.31 25.31 23.38
C GLY A 289 13.02 24.02 22.59
N CYS A 290 12.16 23.14 23.09
CA CYS A 290 11.81 21.86 22.43
C CYS A 290 10.49 21.94 21.64
N PHE A 291 9.69 23.01 21.81
CA PHE A 291 8.39 23.17 21.14
C PHE A 291 8.46 23.01 19.60
N PRO A 292 9.47 23.54 18.88
CA PRO A 292 9.59 23.37 17.43
C PRO A 292 9.81 21.92 16.98
N MET A 293 10.28 21.02 17.86
CA MET A 293 10.46 19.60 17.53
C MET A 293 9.13 18.88 17.41
N ILE A 294 8.09 19.34 18.13
CA ILE A 294 6.78 18.66 18.15
C ILE A 294 6.15 18.56 16.75
N PRO A 295 6.00 19.65 15.97
CA PRO A 295 5.50 19.54 14.60
C PRO A 295 6.53 18.96 13.63
N GLN A 296 7.83 19.06 13.93
CA GLN A 296 8.88 18.59 13.04
C GLN A 296 8.97 17.06 12.97
N ILE A 297 8.73 16.35 14.09
CA ILE A 297 8.80 14.88 14.12
C ILE A 297 7.79 14.23 13.17
N PRO A 298 6.48 14.54 13.21
CA PRO A 298 5.52 13.97 12.28
C PRO A 298 5.84 14.26 10.81
N ILE A 299 6.32 15.47 10.52
CA ILE A 299 6.68 15.87 9.16
C ILE A 299 7.92 15.12 8.68
N PHE A 300 8.92 14.96 9.53
CA PHE A 300 10.12 14.15 9.22
C PHE A 300 9.75 12.69 8.97
N LEU A 301 8.89 12.11 9.80
CA LEU A 301 8.40 10.74 9.60
C LEU A 301 7.61 10.63 8.29
N ALA A 302 6.72 11.58 8.01
CA ALA A 302 5.98 11.58 6.74
C ALA A 302 6.91 11.68 5.53
N MET A 303 7.91 12.56 5.59
CA MET A 303 8.91 12.69 4.52
C MET A 303 9.74 11.43 4.36
N PHE A 304 10.11 10.79 5.45
CA PHE A 304 10.80 9.49 5.44
C PHE A 304 9.96 8.42 4.74
N TRP A 305 8.66 8.31 5.06
CA TRP A 305 7.76 7.36 4.41
C TRP A 305 7.55 7.69 2.93
N VAL A 306 7.33 8.97 2.59
CA VAL A 306 7.17 9.41 1.19
C VAL A 306 8.40 9.07 0.35
N THR A 307 9.60 9.42 0.81
CA THR A 307 10.82 9.16 0.06
C THR A 307 11.14 7.68 -0.09
N ARG A 308 10.62 6.86 0.80
CA ARG A 308 10.86 5.42 0.81
C ARG A 308 9.86 4.64 -0.04
N GLU A 309 8.58 5.04 -0.02
CA GLU A 309 7.49 4.29 -0.65
C GLU A 309 7.08 4.84 -2.02
N ALA A 310 7.31 6.15 -2.28
CA ALA A 310 6.90 6.75 -3.54
C ALA A 310 7.69 6.16 -4.72
N PHE A 311 6.95 5.59 -5.67
CA PHE A 311 7.50 4.99 -6.89
C PHE A 311 8.29 6.00 -7.74
N GLU A 312 7.91 7.26 -7.69
CA GLU A 312 8.50 8.38 -8.42
C GLU A 312 10.00 8.52 -8.16
N PHE A 313 10.45 8.12 -6.97
CA PHE A 313 11.88 8.16 -6.61
C PHE A 313 12.67 6.94 -7.09
N LEU A 314 12.00 5.88 -7.55
CA LEU A 314 12.70 4.71 -8.06
C LEU A 314 13.54 5.03 -9.30
N SER A 315 13.11 6.00 -10.11
CA SER A 315 13.86 6.46 -11.27
C SER A 315 15.15 7.20 -10.91
N LEU A 316 15.25 7.77 -9.71
CA LEU A 316 16.48 8.45 -9.23
C LEU A 316 17.60 7.46 -8.85
N ILE A 317 17.26 6.20 -8.56
CA ILE A 317 18.23 5.18 -8.15
C ILE A 317 18.93 4.56 -9.38
N HIS A 318 18.37 4.76 -10.58
CA HIS A 318 18.88 4.19 -11.83
C HIS A 318 19.57 5.21 -12.76
N ILE A 319 19.89 6.41 -12.27
CA ILE A 319 20.72 7.38 -13.01
C ILE A 319 22.19 7.18 -12.65
#